data_07470be94bca5a45b6aa8d591baf70bd
#
_entry.id   07470be94bca5a45b6aa8d591baf70bd
#
_cell.length_a   1.000
_cell.length_b   1.000
_cell.length_c   1.000
_cell.angle_alpha   90.00
_cell.angle_beta   90.00
_cell.angle_gamma   90.00
#
_symmetry.space_group_name_H-M   'P 1'
#
loop_
_entity.id
_entity.type
_entity.pdbx_description
1 polymer ?
#
loop_
_entity_poly.entity_id
_entity_poly.type
_entity_poly.pdbx_seq_one_letter_code
_entity_poly.pdbx_strand_id
1 'polypeptide(L)'
;KMHSKKSNIGMAAKAFLLTAIGLPMGVSAQGVIEEKADTIVVYPTQHLEEVVIVHQIPIVKLKTDKVTYQVSNDVESKTRSVLDILRKVPMVTVDGRNNIMVNGSAQFKVYVDGRLSTVITRNPKQTLRSMPASHVKNIEVITNPGAQYDAEGTGGVLCITTKKGGAKQALALEDDGYDGATSGSVHLLTGILSNGVDASLSGQQGKWSYDVNLNGEYMYSTGIIVESEVTGNGTRQWMRQKSSSKMPFSMGEVGVGYEIDSVQSLHVSMSTTWFATKEKSRPSYLYSGGMWGQEMAFSGSQKMNMNEISVDGGIDYQRQWGDRGRLFASYQISHAPNRNDTENRYDGLDTSLHPEITSTVKDIRTEICDRTTQHHLSTDLTIPLTRHQQLNTGVKFSFDRGESQATEMRFLNGGFVEQ
;
A
#
# COMPACT_ATOMS: atom_id res chain seq x y z
N LYS A 1 0.45 -25.18 40.70
CA LYS A 1 1.71 -24.40 40.64
C LYS A 1 2.29 -24.57 39.24
N MET A 2 2.03 -23.63 38.37
CA MET A 2 2.66 -23.58 37.08
C MET A 2 3.11 -22.12 36.83
N HIS A 3 4.42 -21.91 36.79
CA HIS A 3 5.04 -20.60 36.63
C HIS A 3 4.89 -20.13 35.20
N SER A 4 4.15 -19.04 34.98
CA SER A 4 4.12 -18.29 33.75
C SER A 4 5.38 -17.43 33.66
N LYS A 5 6.26 -17.75 32.72
CA LYS A 5 7.42 -16.95 32.36
C LYS A 5 7.00 -15.83 31.42
N LYS A 6 6.88 -14.61 31.92
CA LYS A 6 6.76 -13.41 31.09
C LYS A 6 8.09 -13.18 30.36
N SER A 7 8.08 -13.28 29.05
CA SER A 7 9.18 -12.82 28.22
C SER A 7 8.96 -11.35 27.87
N ASN A 8 9.73 -10.48 28.52
CA ASN A 8 9.87 -9.08 28.15
C ASN A 8 10.79 -8.99 26.94
N ILE A 9 10.24 -8.77 25.76
CA ILE A 9 11.00 -8.32 24.60
C ILE A 9 11.01 -6.80 24.64
N GLY A 10 12.03 -6.25 25.32
CA GLY A 10 12.37 -4.84 25.26
C GLY A 10 13.04 -4.54 23.91
N MET A 11 12.32 -3.89 23.00
CA MET A 11 12.87 -3.37 21.79
C MET A 11 13.59 -2.05 22.10
N ALA A 12 14.90 -2.11 22.29
CA ALA A 12 15.76 -0.93 22.40
C ALA A 12 15.91 -0.30 20.99
N ALA A 13 15.18 0.77 20.76
CA ALA A 13 15.43 1.65 19.62
C ALA A 13 16.74 2.40 19.87
N LYS A 14 17.83 1.95 19.27
CA LYS A 14 19.08 2.74 19.15
C LYS A 14 18.90 3.78 18.07
N ALA A 15 18.77 5.03 18.50
CA ALA A 15 18.86 6.19 17.62
C ALA A 15 20.27 6.27 17.02
N PHE A 16 20.39 6.14 15.72
CA PHE A 16 21.61 6.47 14.98
C PHE A 16 21.63 7.98 14.73
N LEU A 17 22.50 8.65 15.46
CA LEU A 17 22.82 10.06 15.25
C LEU A 17 23.82 10.16 14.08
N LEU A 18 23.36 10.57 12.91
CA LEU A 18 24.24 10.90 11.78
C LEU A 18 24.74 12.34 11.98
N THR A 19 25.99 12.47 12.37
CA THR A 19 26.72 13.73 12.37
C THR A 19 27.07 14.11 10.92
N ALA A 20 26.52 15.22 10.46
CA ALA A 20 26.89 15.85 9.20
C ALA A 20 28.31 16.44 9.32
N ILE A 21 29.22 15.89 8.56
CA ILE A 21 30.57 16.46 8.36
C ILE A 21 30.48 17.50 7.26
N GLY A 22 30.58 18.76 7.64
CA GLY A 22 30.72 19.88 6.71
C GLY A 22 32.12 19.89 6.10
N LEU A 23 32.19 19.89 4.79
CA LEU A 23 33.40 20.21 4.03
C LEU A 23 33.35 21.67 3.57
N PRO A 24 34.41 22.47 3.76
CA PRO A 24 34.46 23.83 3.22
C PRO A 24 34.87 23.81 1.75
N MET A 25 34.03 24.37 0.89
CA MET A 25 34.42 24.70 -0.49
C MET A 25 35.32 25.94 -0.49
N GLY A 26 36.57 25.73 -0.80
CA GLY A 26 37.51 26.81 -1.12
C GLY A 26 37.35 27.24 -2.57
N VAL A 27 36.90 28.47 -2.78
CA VAL A 27 36.91 29.12 -4.08
C VAL A 27 38.24 29.82 -4.25
N SER A 28 39.05 29.42 -5.23
CA SER A 28 40.20 30.20 -5.71
C SER A 28 39.89 30.71 -7.10
N ALA A 29 39.72 32.02 -7.20
CA ALA A 29 39.74 32.75 -8.47
C ALA A 29 41.17 33.32 -8.67
N GLN A 30 41.68 33.21 -9.87
CA GLN A 30 42.37 34.27 -10.62
C GLN A 30 43.23 33.67 -11.71
N GLY A 31 42.88 33.95 -12.93
CA GLY A 31 43.72 33.89 -14.10
C GLY A 31 43.27 34.95 -15.06
N VAL A 32 43.97 36.09 -15.05
CA VAL A 32 43.76 37.15 -16.06
C VAL A 32 44.51 36.73 -17.32
N ILE A 33 43.80 36.60 -18.43
CA ILE A 33 44.40 36.45 -19.76
C ILE A 33 44.03 37.70 -20.55
N GLU A 34 45.07 38.43 -20.94
CA GLU A 34 45.01 39.56 -21.89
C GLU A 34 44.72 38.99 -23.28
N GLU A 35 43.65 39.42 -23.90
CA GLU A 35 43.26 39.00 -25.25
C GLU A 35 43.36 40.17 -26.25
N LYS A 36 44.08 39.93 -27.34
CA LYS A 36 44.20 40.83 -28.47
C LYS A 36 42.88 40.93 -29.22
N ALA A 37 42.48 42.16 -29.49
CA ALA A 37 41.28 42.45 -30.26
C ALA A 37 41.43 42.07 -31.73
N ASP A 38 40.75 40.97 -32.14
CA ASP A 38 40.40 40.74 -33.53
C ASP A 38 38.94 41.17 -33.74
N THR A 39 38.72 41.98 -34.77
CA THR A 39 37.40 42.50 -35.12
C THR A 39 36.51 41.40 -35.64
N ILE A 40 35.61 40.90 -34.77
CA ILE A 40 34.59 39.94 -35.16
C ILE A 40 33.37 40.72 -35.67
N VAL A 41 33.01 40.49 -36.95
CA VAL A 41 31.76 40.97 -37.54
C VAL A 41 30.63 40.14 -36.89
N VAL A 42 29.88 40.72 -35.96
CA VAL A 42 28.71 40.09 -35.31
C VAL A 42 27.53 40.20 -36.28
N TYR A 43 27.14 39.07 -36.85
CA TYR A 43 25.83 38.94 -37.50
C TYR A 43 24.78 38.88 -36.40
N PRO A 44 23.63 39.58 -36.53
CA PRO A 44 22.57 39.48 -35.55
C PRO A 44 22.00 38.04 -35.60
N THR A 45 22.32 37.24 -34.59
CA THR A 45 21.66 35.97 -34.36
C THR A 45 20.21 36.26 -33.96
N GLN A 46 19.27 35.92 -34.83
CA GLN A 46 17.87 35.83 -34.45
C GLN A 46 17.80 34.77 -33.36
N HIS A 47 17.53 35.18 -32.11
CA HIS A 47 17.09 34.26 -31.06
C HIS A 47 15.72 33.72 -31.50
N LEU A 48 15.69 32.51 -32.00
CA LEU A 48 14.46 31.73 -32.07
C LEU A 48 14.03 31.48 -30.63
N GLU A 49 12.87 31.99 -30.24
CA GLU A 49 12.28 31.64 -28.94
C GLU A 49 12.16 30.11 -28.89
N GLU A 50 12.79 29.51 -27.90
CA GLU A 50 12.73 28.09 -27.65
C GLU A 50 11.26 27.72 -27.38
N VAL A 51 10.62 27.04 -28.33
CA VAL A 51 9.27 26.51 -28.13
C VAL A 51 9.39 25.32 -27.20
N VAL A 52 9.22 25.55 -25.92
CA VAL A 52 9.12 24.49 -24.92
C VAL A 52 7.80 23.77 -25.14
N ILE A 53 7.84 22.65 -25.84
CA ILE A 53 6.69 21.74 -25.97
C ILE A 53 6.55 21.03 -24.63
N VAL A 54 5.72 21.55 -23.74
CA VAL A 54 5.33 20.86 -22.51
C VAL A 54 4.41 19.71 -22.88
N HIS A 55 4.99 18.53 -23.06
CA HIS A 55 4.21 17.32 -23.25
C HIS A 55 3.58 16.91 -21.90
N GLN A 56 2.29 17.22 -21.71
CA GLN A 56 1.55 16.74 -20.57
C GLN A 56 1.27 15.25 -20.73
N ILE A 57 1.97 14.43 -19.94
CA ILE A 57 1.70 12.99 -19.90
C ILE A 57 0.33 12.78 -19.26
N PRO A 58 -0.61 12.12 -19.93
CA PRO A 58 -1.96 11.93 -19.40
C PRO A 58 -1.93 11.14 -18.10
N ILE A 59 -2.67 11.61 -17.09
CA ILE A 59 -2.78 10.95 -15.79
C ILE A 59 -3.56 9.64 -15.92
N VAL A 60 -4.53 9.56 -16.81
CA VAL A 60 -5.36 8.38 -17.06
C VAL A 60 -5.10 7.85 -18.47
N LYS A 61 -4.85 6.54 -18.58
CA LYS A 61 -4.73 5.82 -19.85
C LYS A 61 -5.79 4.71 -19.89
N LEU A 62 -6.59 4.70 -20.93
CA LEU A 62 -7.61 3.69 -21.17
C LEU A 62 -7.09 2.66 -22.17
N LYS A 63 -7.23 1.38 -21.86
CA LYS A 63 -7.04 0.24 -22.76
C LYS A 63 -8.29 -0.63 -22.73
N THR A 64 -8.41 -1.54 -23.67
CA THR A 64 -9.60 -2.40 -23.80
C THR A 64 -9.82 -3.31 -22.58
N ASP A 65 -8.75 -3.73 -21.91
CA ASP A 65 -8.73 -4.68 -20.81
C ASP A 65 -8.48 -4.03 -19.45
N LYS A 66 -8.01 -2.77 -19.43
CA LYS A 66 -7.64 -2.09 -18.20
C LYS A 66 -7.66 -0.57 -18.28
N VAL A 67 -7.81 0.05 -17.12
CA VAL A 67 -7.64 1.47 -16.90
C VAL A 67 -6.39 1.68 -16.05
N THR A 68 -5.48 2.52 -16.50
CA THR A 68 -4.24 2.86 -15.76
C THR A 68 -4.29 4.30 -15.29
N TYR A 69 -4.13 4.51 -13.99
CA TYR A 69 -3.96 5.81 -13.36
C TYR A 69 -2.49 6.03 -13.02
N GLN A 70 -1.87 7.07 -13.58
CA GLN A 70 -0.45 7.40 -13.37
C GLN A 70 -0.27 8.21 -12.08
N VAL A 71 -0.13 7.54 -10.95
CA VAL A 71 -0.01 8.18 -9.62
C VAL A 71 1.21 9.07 -9.52
N SER A 72 2.32 8.68 -10.17
CA SER A 72 3.56 9.48 -10.19
C SER A 72 3.40 10.87 -10.80
N ASN A 73 2.39 11.06 -11.66
CA ASN A 73 2.11 12.33 -12.33
C ASN A 73 1.05 13.18 -11.59
N ASP A 74 0.42 12.63 -10.56
CA ASP A 74 -0.51 13.35 -9.71
C ASP A 74 0.24 14.07 -8.59
N VAL A 75 0.17 15.38 -8.56
CA VAL A 75 0.85 16.23 -7.53
C VAL A 75 0.40 15.88 -6.13
N GLU A 76 -0.87 15.53 -5.93
CA GLU A 76 -1.41 15.17 -4.63
C GLU A 76 -0.86 13.84 -4.10
N SER A 77 -0.30 12.98 -4.96
CA SER A 77 0.30 11.70 -4.54
C SER A 77 1.42 11.86 -3.52
N LYS A 78 2.05 13.02 -3.47
CA LYS A 78 3.14 13.32 -2.53
C LYS A 78 2.70 13.40 -1.06
N THR A 79 1.43 13.71 -0.82
CA THR A 79 0.91 13.99 0.53
C THR A 79 -0.35 13.19 0.88
N ARG A 80 -0.83 12.36 -0.04
CA ARG A 80 -2.06 11.58 0.13
C ARG A 80 -1.77 10.10 0.32
N SER A 81 -2.72 9.39 0.94
CA SER A 81 -2.73 7.93 0.97
C SER A 81 -3.18 7.35 -0.38
N VAL A 82 -2.88 6.07 -0.60
CA VAL A 82 -3.38 5.35 -1.78
C VAL A 82 -4.91 5.35 -1.79
N LEU A 83 -5.56 5.21 -0.64
CA LEU A 83 -7.02 5.27 -0.52
C LEU A 83 -7.59 6.61 -1.04
N ASP A 84 -6.92 7.73 -0.75
CA ASP A 84 -7.36 9.04 -1.23
C ASP A 84 -7.19 9.16 -2.74
N ILE A 85 -6.12 8.63 -3.29
CA ILE A 85 -5.89 8.61 -4.74
C ILE A 85 -6.91 7.70 -5.45
N LEU A 86 -7.33 6.59 -4.83
CA LEU A 86 -8.34 5.69 -5.40
C LEU A 86 -9.67 6.40 -5.69
N ARG A 87 -10.00 7.49 -4.98
CA ARG A 87 -11.19 8.32 -5.28
C ARG A 87 -11.14 8.98 -6.65
N LYS A 88 -9.95 9.11 -7.24
CA LYS A 88 -9.71 9.71 -8.56
C LYS A 88 -9.55 8.66 -9.65
N VAL A 89 -9.38 7.39 -9.28
CA VAL A 89 -9.16 6.28 -10.23
C VAL A 89 -10.49 5.91 -10.86
N PRO A 90 -10.62 5.94 -12.20
CA PRO A 90 -11.84 5.48 -12.86
C PRO A 90 -12.14 4.03 -12.53
N MET A 91 -13.44 3.67 -12.48
CA MET A 91 -13.97 2.35 -12.12
C MET A 91 -13.71 1.93 -10.66
N VAL A 92 -13.17 2.81 -9.83
CA VAL A 92 -13.09 2.63 -8.38
C VAL A 92 -14.02 3.62 -7.70
N THR A 93 -14.80 3.14 -6.76
CA THR A 93 -15.66 3.98 -5.91
C THR A 93 -15.24 3.81 -4.45
N VAL A 94 -15.03 4.92 -3.76
CA VAL A 94 -14.75 4.94 -2.32
C VAL A 94 -15.84 5.76 -1.64
N ASP A 95 -16.67 5.12 -0.84
CA ASP A 95 -17.79 5.77 -0.16
C ASP A 95 -17.34 6.65 1.03
N GLY A 96 -18.29 7.36 1.65
CA GLY A 96 -18.02 8.22 2.81
C GLY A 96 -17.52 7.47 4.05
N ARG A 97 -17.71 6.14 4.12
CA ARG A 97 -17.19 5.25 5.16
C ARG A 97 -15.86 4.59 4.78
N ASN A 98 -15.27 5.00 3.65
CA ASN A 98 -14.04 4.44 3.09
C ASN A 98 -14.17 2.97 2.62
N ASN A 99 -15.36 2.48 2.32
CA ASN A 99 -15.50 1.19 1.66
C ASN A 99 -15.13 1.36 0.19
N ILE A 100 -14.38 0.40 -0.32
CA ILE A 100 -13.85 0.43 -1.69
C ILE A 100 -14.65 -0.56 -2.53
N MET A 101 -15.07 -0.11 -3.70
CA MET A 101 -15.65 -0.96 -4.73
C MET A 101 -14.84 -0.78 -6.02
N VAL A 102 -14.48 -1.89 -6.63
CA VAL A 102 -13.77 -1.93 -7.90
C VAL A 102 -14.74 -2.53 -8.92
N ASN A 103 -14.94 -1.83 -10.03
CA ASN A 103 -15.89 -2.22 -11.08
C ASN A 103 -17.30 -2.54 -10.53
N GLY A 104 -17.75 -1.79 -9.50
CA GLY A 104 -19.05 -1.98 -8.85
C GLY A 104 -19.13 -3.11 -7.83
N SER A 105 -18.06 -3.85 -7.58
CA SER A 105 -18.01 -4.94 -6.59
C SER A 105 -17.10 -4.60 -5.41
N ALA A 106 -17.53 -4.97 -4.20
CA ALA A 106 -16.72 -4.93 -2.99
C ALA A 106 -15.75 -6.13 -2.89
N GLN A 107 -15.94 -7.15 -3.70
CA GLN A 107 -15.07 -8.32 -3.77
C GLN A 107 -14.07 -8.15 -4.92
N PHE A 108 -12.86 -7.77 -4.60
CA PHE A 108 -11.77 -7.60 -5.56
C PHE A 108 -10.45 -8.08 -4.95
N LYS A 109 -9.50 -8.41 -5.81
CA LYS A 109 -8.15 -8.81 -5.39
C LYS A 109 -7.16 -7.69 -5.68
N VAL A 110 -6.16 -7.55 -4.80
CA VAL A 110 -5.13 -6.52 -4.94
C VAL A 110 -3.78 -7.18 -5.20
N TYR A 111 -3.17 -6.79 -6.30
CA TYR A 111 -1.83 -7.19 -6.67
C TYR A 111 -0.87 -6.02 -6.50
N VAL A 112 0.27 -6.28 -5.90
CA VAL A 112 1.36 -5.31 -5.78
C VAL A 112 2.55 -5.85 -6.58
N ASP A 113 3.02 -5.08 -7.54
CA ASP A 113 4.12 -5.45 -8.43
C ASP A 113 3.95 -6.82 -9.11
N GLY A 114 2.70 -7.12 -9.49
CA GLY A 114 2.32 -8.37 -10.15
C GLY A 114 2.06 -9.56 -9.22
N ARG A 115 2.16 -9.37 -7.90
CA ARG A 115 1.94 -10.42 -6.89
C ARG A 115 0.68 -10.14 -6.09
N LEU A 116 -0.08 -11.19 -5.79
CA LEU A 116 -1.25 -11.09 -4.93
C LEU A 116 -0.82 -10.65 -3.53
N SER A 117 -1.33 -9.52 -3.07
CA SER A 117 -1.12 -9.07 -1.69
C SER A 117 -2.27 -9.54 -0.81
N THR A 118 -2.00 -10.55 0.01
CA THR A 118 -2.97 -11.10 0.96
C THR A 118 -3.42 -10.08 1.98
N VAL A 119 -2.47 -9.28 2.49
CA VAL A 119 -2.73 -8.24 3.49
C VAL A 119 -3.69 -7.19 2.94
N ILE A 120 -3.39 -6.64 1.75
CA ILE A 120 -4.23 -5.60 1.17
C ILE A 120 -5.58 -6.18 0.74
N THR A 121 -5.60 -7.39 0.17
CA THR A 121 -6.86 -8.03 -0.27
C THR A 121 -7.79 -8.30 0.90
N ARG A 122 -7.26 -8.71 2.05
CA ARG A 122 -8.07 -8.99 3.26
C ARG A 122 -8.60 -7.70 3.89
N ASN A 123 -7.78 -6.68 4.02
CA ASN A 123 -8.10 -5.42 4.71
C ASN A 123 -7.81 -4.20 3.82
N PRO A 124 -8.43 -4.07 2.63
CA PRO A 124 -8.06 -3.05 1.66
C PRO A 124 -8.25 -1.63 2.20
N LYS A 125 -9.31 -1.40 2.96
CA LYS A 125 -9.61 -0.10 3.55
C LYS A 125 -8.49 0.41 4.46
N GLN A 126 -8.05 -0.42 5.41
CA GLN A 126 -7.06 -0.01 6.41
C GLN A 126 -5.67 0.09 5.79
N THR A 127 -5.29 -0.93 5.02
CA THR A 127 -3.96 -0.99 4.42
C THR A 127 -3.74 0.12 3.38
N LEU A 128 -4.71 0.36 2.47
CA LEU A 128 -4.58 1.40 1.45
C LEU A 128 -4.70 2.82 2.03
N ARG A 129 -5.35 2.97 3.19
CA ARG A 129 -5.34 4.22 3.95
C ARG A 129 -3.98 4.50 4.59
N SER A 130 -3.28 3.45 5.03
CA SER A 130 -1.95 3.55 5.64
C SER A 130 -0.82 3.57 4.61
N MET A 131 -1.10 3.17 3.37
CA MET A 131 -0.11 3.14 2.30
C MET A 131 0.04 4.51 1.65
N PRO A 132 1.24 5.12 1.67
CA PRO A 132 1.48 6.41 1.04
C PRO A 132 1.42 6.30 -0.48
N ALA A 133 0.75 7.24 -1.13
CA ALA A 133 0.68 7.27 -2.59
C ALA A 133 1.99 7.71 -3.23
N SER A 134 2.87 8.37 -2.47
CA SER A 134 4.21 8.76 -2.92
C SER A 134 5.05 7.57 -3.40
N HIS A 135 4.80 6.37 -2.87
CA HIS A 135 5.50 5.13 -3.22
C HIS A 135 4.92 4.42 -4.44
N VAL A 136 3.76 4.85 -4.90
CA VAL A 136 3.06 4.23 -6.02
C VAL A 136 3.43 4.93 -7.33
N LYS A 137 3.76 4.13 -8.35
CA LYS A 137 4.00 4.60 -9.72
C LYS A 137 2.69 4.73 -10.48
N ASN A 138 1.89 3.66 -10.50
CA ASN A 138 0.59 3.60 -11.15
C ASN A 138 -0.34 2.62 -10.44
N ILE A 139 -1.63 2.85 -10.64
CA ILE A 139 -2.71 1.96 -10.23
C ILE A 139 -3.44 1.54 -11.50
N GLU A 140 -3.63 0.24 -11.69
CA GLU A 140 -4.38 -0.31 -12.81
C GLU A 140 -5.63 -1.04 -12.29
N VAL A 141 -6.76 -0.76 -12.92
CA VAL A 141 -8.01 -1.52 -12.73
C VAL A 141 -8.16 -2.45 -13.92
N ILE A 142 -8.04 -3.74 -13.68
CA ILE A 142 -8.23 -4.77 -14.70
C ILE A 142 -9.70 -5.16 -14.70
N THR A 143 -10.40 -4.86 -15.79
CA THR A 143 -11.84 -5.11 -15.91
C THR A 143 -12.15 -6.49 -16.45
N ASN A 144 -11.20 -7.04 -17.21
CA ASN A 144 -11.31 -8.38 -17.77
C ASN A 144 -10.01 -9.14 -17.44
N PRO A 145 -9.90 -9.69 -16.21
CA PRO A 145 -8.71 -10.40 -15.79
C PRO A 145 -8.52 -11.67 -16.61
N GLY A 146 -7.41 -11.74 -17.31
CA GLY A 146 -6.97 -12.97 -18.00
C GLY A 146 -6.49 -14.03 -17.00
N ALA A 147 -6.03 -15.18 -17.52
CA ALA A 147 -5.56 -16.32 -16.71
C ALA A 147 -4.43 -16.00 -15.73
N GLN A 148 -3.69 -14.91 -15.95
CA GLN A 148 -2.62 -14.44 -15.05
C GLN A 148 -3.13 -13.88 -13.72
N TYR A 149 -4.41 -13.50 -13.64
CA TYR A 149 -5.04 -13.02 -12.41
C TYR A 149 -6.00 -14.08 -11.90
N ASP A 150 -6.06 -14.21 -10.59
CA ASP A 150 -7.01 -15.10 -9.96
C ASP A 150 -8.43 -14.53 -10.15
N ALA A 151 -9.22 -15.21 -10.99
CA ALA A 151 -10.55 -14.75 -11.38
C ALA A 151 -11.64 -15.08 -10.34
N GLU A 152 -11.31 -15.61 -9.18
CA GLU A 152 -12.27 -15.78 -8.09
C GLU A 152 -12.68 -14.42 -7.53
N GLY A 153 -13.72 -13.87 -8.07
CA GLY A 153 -14.31 -12.61 -7.63
C GLY A 153 -14.91 -11.86 -8.81
N THR A 154 -16.12 -11.40 -8.67
CA THR A 154 -16.88 -10.69 -9.69
C THR A 154 -16.44 -9.24 -9.90
N GLY A 155 -15.53 -8.72 -9.08
CA GLY A 155 -15.23 -7.29 -9.00
C GLY A 155 -14.03 -6.80 -9.78
N GLY A 156 -13.25 -7.69 -10.42
CA GLY A 156 -12.04 -7.28 -11.09
C GLY A 156 -10.80 -7.29 -10.18
N VAL A 157 -9.69 -6.78 -10.70
CA VAL A 157 -8.39 -6.78 -10.05
C VAL A 157 -7.84 -5.37 -9.97
N LEU A 158 -7.36 -4.98 -8.81
CA LEU A 158 -6.63 -3.75 -8.58
C LEU A 158 -5.13 -4.05 -8.55
N CYS A 159 -4.38 -3.56 -9.55
CA CYS A 159 -2.93 -3.72 -9.59
C CYS A 159 -2.25 -2.41 -9.19
N ILE A 160 -1.40 -2.48 -8.18
CA ILE A 160 -0.59 -1.37 -7.69
C ILE A 160 0.86 -1.65 -8.11
N THR A 161 1.45 -0.74 -8.87
CA THR A 161 2.87 -0.80 -9.20
C THR A 161 3.61 0.22 -8.36
N THR A 162 4.59 -0.23 -7.60
CA THR A 162 5.42 0.64 -6.78
C THR A 162 6.51 1.33 -7.60
N LYS A 163 7.04 2.42 -7.07
CA LYS A 163 8.23 3.06 -7.62
C LYS A 163 9.44 2.23 -7.20
N LYS A 164 9.83 1.28 -8.04
CA LYS A 164 11.10 0.58 -7.84
C LYS A 164 12.24 1.52 -8.19
N GLY A 165 13.27 1.54 -7.36
CA GLY A 165 14.47 2.36 -7.63
C GLY A 165 14.99 2.09 -9.04
N GLY A 166 15.30 3.16 -9.74
CA GLY A 166 15.41 3.22 -11.20
C GLY A 166 16.56 2.49 -11.88
N ALA A 167 16.86 1.22 -11.55
CA ALA A 167 17.89 0.47 -12.25
C ALA A 167 17.66 0.40 -13.76
N LYS A 168 16.41 0.29 -14.22
CA LYS A 168 16.09 0.34 -15.66
C LYS A 168 16.19 1.74 -16.30
N GLN A 169 16.21 2.79 -15.51
CA GLN A 169 16.32 4.17 -16.01
C GLN A 169 17.78 4.68 -16.01
N ALA A 170 18.64 4.08 -15.18
CA ALA A 170 20.08 4.34 -15.16
C ALA A 170 20.82 3.65 -16.34
N LEU A 171 20.26 2.57 -16.90
CA LEU A 171 20.82 1.86 -18.05
C LEU A 171 20.65 2.56 -19.41
N ALA A 172 20.02 3.74 -19.44
CA ALA A 172 19.93 4.56 -20.66
C ALA A 172 21.10 5.58 -20.80
N LEU A 173 22.07 5.54 -19.91
CA LEU A 173 23.31 6.26 -20.08
C LEU A 173 24.29 5.37 -20.86
N GLU A 174 24.79 5.94 -21.94
CA GLU A 174 25.67 5.34 -22.94
C GLU A 174 26.67 4.31 -22.41
N ASP A 175 26.87 3.30 -23.25
CA ASP A 175 27.82 2.17 -23.13
C ASP A 175 29.27 2.65 -22.95
N ASP A 176 29.63 3.06 -21.75
CA ASP A 176 30.99 3.46 -21.38
C ASP A 176 31.83 2.30 -20.84
N GLY A 177 31.48 1.06 -21.18
CA GLY A 177 32.32 -0.11 -20.88
C GLY A 177 32.44 -0.50 -19.39
N TYR A 178 31.58 0.01 -18.51
CA TYR A 178 31.47 -0.42 -17.13
C TYR A 178 30.55 -1.64 -17.01
N ASP A 179 31.10 -2.72 -16.50
CA ASP A 179 30.45 -4.04 -16.35
C ASP A 179 29.37 -4.06 -15.23
N GLY A 180 28.84 -2.93 -14.85
CA GLY A 180 27.77 -2.84 -13.86
C GLY A 180 27.39 -1.40 -13.47
N ALA A 181 26.11 -1.21 -13.24
CA ALA A 181 25.56 0.04 -12.72
C ALA A 181 24.81 -0.20 -11.41
N THR A 182 25.02 0.68 -10.44
CA THR A 182 24.28 0.69 -9.17
C THR A 182 23.70 2.07 -8.95
N SER A 183 22.44 2.14 -8.59
CA SER A 183 21.78 3.39 -8.21
C SER A 183 21.03 3.23 -6.90
N GLY A 184 20.95 4.30 -6.14
CA GLY A 184 20.22 4.31 -4.88
C GLY A 184 19.64 5.67 -4.59
N SER A 185 18.60 5.70 -3.77
CA SER A 185 17.99 6.94 -3.30
C SER A 185 17.51 6.79 -1.87
N VAL A 186 17.51 7.91 -1.15
CA VAL A 186 16.89 8.03 0.17
C VAL A 186 16.01 9.27 0.14
N HIS A 187 14.76 9.11 0.54
CA HIS A 187 13.81 10.20 0.67
C HIS A 187 13.32 10.27 2.11
N LEU A 188 13.26 11.48 2.65
CA LEU A 188 12.69 11.75 3.96
C LEU A 188 11.43 12.57 3.78
N LEU A 189 10.35 12.10 4.38
CA LEU A 189 9.07 12.80 4.45
C LEU A 189 8.89 13.28 5.89
N THR A 190 8.65 14.57 6.07
CA THR A 190 8.31 15.13 7.39
C THR A 190 7.12 16.06 7.26
N GLY A 191 6.19 15.94 8.17
CA GLY A 191 4.97 16.74 8.18
C GLY A 191 4.25 16.68 9.52
N ILE A 192 3.20 17.47 9.66
CA ILE A 192 2.42 17.56 10.90
C ILE A 192 1.64 16.24 11.15
N LEU A 193 1.21 15.55 10.09
CA LEU A 193 0.35 14.36 10.19
C LEU A 193 1.06 13.07 9.78
N SER A 194 2.24 13.15 9.16
CA SER A 194 3.02 11.98 8.78
C SER A 194 4.51 12.26 8.75
N ASN A 195 5.29 11.24 9.06
CA ASN A 195 6.74 11.24 8.92
C ASN A 195 7.16 9.89 8.36
N GLY A 196 8.08 9.90 7.41
CA GLY A 196 8.47 8.68 6.73
C GLY A 196 9.88 8.72 6.18
N VAL A 197 10.35 7.54 5.80
CA VAL A 197 11.62 7.32 5.13
C VAL A 197 11.46 6.28 4.04
N ASP A 198 12.04 6.57 2.90
CA ASP A 198 12.22 5.67 1.78
C ASP A 198 13.68 5.47 1.52
N ALA A 199 14.08 4.23 1.26
CA ALA A 199 15.41 3.94 0.74
C ALA A 199 15.29 2.90 -0.37
N SER A 200 15.95 3.12 -1.48
CA SER A 200 16.05 2.17 -2.56
C SER A 200 17.49 2.02 -3.02
N LEU A 201 17.85 0.79 -3.34
CA LEU A 201 19.12 0.43 -3.95
C LEU A 201 18.84 -0.60 -5.03
N SER A 202 19.35 -0.38 -6.22
CA SER A 202 19.24 -1.35 -7.29
C SER A 202 20.48 -1.31 -8.17
N GLY A 203 20.83 -2.46 -8.75
CA GLY A 203 21.99 -2.53 -9.61
C GLY A 203 22.03 -3.80 -10.42
N GLN A 204 22.96 -3.80 -11.37
CA GLN A 204 23.31 -4.97 -12.17
C GLN A 204 24.82 -5.07 -12.23
N GLN A 205 25.36 -6.27 -12.06
CA GLN A 205 26.77 -6.56 -12.20
C GLN A 205 26.93 -7.89 -12.95
N GLY A 206 27.38 -7.79 -14.19
CA GLY A 206 27.40 -8.94 -15.09
C GLY A 206 26.02 -9.56 -15.26
N LYS A 207 25.89 -10.84 -14.96
CA LYS A 207 24.63 -11.60 -15.03
C LYS A 207 23.70 -11.43 -13.81
N TRP A 208 24.15 -10.73 -12.77
CA TRP A 208 23.42 -10.56 -11.53
C TRP A 208 22.73 -9.19 -11.50
N SER A 209 21.47 -9.17 -11.14
CA SER A 209 20.73 -7.96 -10.77
C SER A 209 20.25 -8.05 -9.34
N TYR A 210 20.16 -6.92 -8.66
CA TYR A 210 19.63 -6.85 -7.30
C TYR A 210 18.80 -5.59 -7.10
N ASP A 211 17.81 -5.70 -6.26
CA ASP A 211 16.99 -4.58 -5.80
C ASP A 211 16.68 -4.72 -4.32
N VAL A 212 16.74 -3.59 -3.62
CA VAL A 212 16.34 -3.46 -2.22
C VAL A 212 15.50 -2.20 -2.12
N ASN A 213 14.29 -2.35 -1.59
CA ASN A 213 13.37 -1.25 -1.36
C ASN A 213 12.91 -1.31 0.09
N LEU A 214 13.08 -0.23 0.82
CA LEU A 214 12.66 -0.08 2.21
C LEU A 214 11.80 1.16 2.33
N ASN A 215 10.67 1.01 2.95
CA ASN A 215 9.72 2.07 3.20
C ASN A 215 9.24 2.01 4.64
N GLY A 216 9.15 3.15 5.29
CA GLY A 216 8.55 3.27 6.60
C GLY A 216 7.85 4.62 6.73
N GLU A 217 6.60 4.61 7.16
CA GLU A 217 5.85 5.82 7.44
C GLU A 217 5.04 5.67 8.72
N TYR A 218 5.00 6.74 9.46
CA TYR A 218 4.18 6.87 10.65
C TYR A 218 3.16 7.98 10.43
N MET A 219 1.91 7.60 10.24
CA MET A 219 0.80 8.54 10.10
C MET A 219 0.02 8.65 11.40
N TYR A 220 -0.46 9.84 11.69
CA TYR A 220 -1.41 10.07 12.77
C TYR A 220 -2.48 11.06 12.36
N SER A 221 -3.65 10.85 12.92
CA SER A 221 -4.82 11.65 12.67
C SER A 221 -5.48 11.97 14.00
N THR A 222 -5.80 13.23 14.23
CA THR A 222 -6.40 13.69 15.48
C THR A 222 -7.61 14.56 15.21
N GLY A 223 -8.63 14.43 16.08
CA GLY A 223 -9.79 15.30 16.07
C GLY A 223 -10.73 15.10 14.88
N ILE A 224 -10.70 13.93 14.23
CA ILE A 224 -11.70 13.60 13.21
C ILE A 224 -13.06 13.52 13.89
N ILE A 225 -14.02 14.27 13.37
CA ILE A 225 -15.41 14.25 13.81
C ILE A 225 -16.24 13.64 12.69
N VAL A 226 -16.99 12.59 13.02
CA VAL A 226 -17.99 11.97 12.14
C VAL A 226 -19.35 12.16 12.80
N GLU A 227 -20.30 12.68 12.06
CA GLU A 227 -21.69 12.78 12.47
C GLU A 227 -22.53 11.97 11.49
N SER A 228 -23.46 11.21 12.01
CA SER A 228 -24.42 10.46 11.23
C SER A 228 -25.80 10.53 11.85
N GLU A 229 -26.81 10.62 11.01
CA GLU A 229 -28.21 10.60 11.40
C GLU A 229 -28.96 9.59 10.54
N VAL A 230 -29.72 8.74 11.17
CA VAL A 230 -30.60 7.76 10.52
C VAL A 230 -32.01 8.00 11.04
N THR A 231 -32.95 8.21 10.13
CA THR A 231 -34.37 8.38 10.43
C THR A 231 -35.20 7.36 9.66
N GLY A 232 -36.17 6.74 10.31
CA GLY A 232 -37.06 5.77 9.69
C GLY A 232 -38.09 5.22 10.69
N ASN A 233 -39.28 4.92 10.23
CA ASN A 233 -40.36 4.33 11.04
C ASN A 233 -40.66 5.10 12.33
N GLY A 234 -40.61 6.43 12.29
CA GLY A 234 -40.80 7.30 13.47
C GLY A 234 -39.66 7.28 14.48
N THR A 235 -38.51 6.68 14.16
CA THR A 235 -37.32 6.69 14.99
C THR A 235 -36.25 7.61 14.42
N ARG A 236 -35.45 8.23 15.29
CA ARG A 236 -34.28 8.99 14.94
C ARG A 236 -33.10 8.48 15.75
N GLN A 237 -32.01 8.16 15.07
CA GLN A 237 -30.74 7.77 15.67
C GLN A 237 -29.69 8.76 15.19
N TRP A 238 -29.10 9.50 16.11
CA TRP A 238 -28.01 10.41 15.85
C TRP A 238 -26.76 9.94 16.57
N MET A 239 -25.63 10.03 15.90
CA MET A 239 -24.32 9.70 16.45
C MET A 239 -23.31 10.78 16.07
N ARG A 240 -22.54 11.20 17.04
CA ARG A 240 -21.36 12.05 16.84
C ARG A 240 -20.15 11.36 17.45
N GLN A 241 -19.15 11.08 16.64
CA GLN A 241 -17.93 10.38 17.06
C GLN A 241 -16.72 11.27 16.83
N LYS A 242 -15.90 11.46 17.87
CA LYS A 242 -14.58 12.08 17.75
C LYS A 242 -13.53 10.98 17.84
N SER A 243 -12.65 10.90 16.84
CA SER A 243 -11.62 9.87 16.79
C SER A 243 -10.21 10.43 16.61
N SER A 244 -9.24 9.64 17.04
CA SER A 244 -7.82 9.83 16.77
C SER A 244 -7.18 8.49 16.47
N SER A 245 -6.25 8.44 15.51
CA SER A 245 -5.58 7.22 15.12
C SER A 245 -4.08 7.41 14.90
N LYS A 246 -3.33 6.34 15.15
CA LYS A 246 -1.90 6.20 14.86
C LYS A 246 -1.74 5.00 13.96
N MET A 247 -1.07 5.19 12.82
CA MET A 247 -0.99 4.19 11.76
C MET A 247 0.45 4.10 11.25
N PRO A 248 1.33 3.35 11.94
CA PRO A 248 2.62 2.98 11.38
C PRO A 248 2.44 2.00 10.22
N PHE A 249 3.22 2.20 9.18
CA PHE A 249 3.30 1.35 8.01
C PHE A 249 4.77 1.12 7.67
N SER A 250 5.15 -0.08 7.28
CA SER A 250 6.43 -0.34 6.65
C SER A 250 6.32 -1.44 5.60
N MET A 251 7.11 -1.31 4.58
CA MET A 251 7.26 -2.31 3.53
C MET A 251 8.74 -2.45 3.19
N GLY A 252 9.20 -3.69 3.07
CA GLY A 252 10.55 -4.01 2.62
C GLY A 252 10.49 -5.04 1.52
N GLU A 253 11.34 -4.90 0.51
CA GLU A 253 11.51 -5.87 -0.57
C GLU A 253 13.00 -6.03 -0.88
N VAL A 254 13.41 -7.27 -1.09
CA VAL A 254 14.74 -7.62 -1.59
C VAL A 254 14.55 -8.57 -2.76
N GLY A 255 15.17 -8.26 -3.88
CA GLY A 255 15.16 -9.08 -5.08
C GLY A 255 16.56 -9.36 -5.57
N VAL A 256 16.77 -10.57 -6.12
CA VAL A 256 18.01 -10.98 -6.80
C VAL A 256 17.62 -11.67 -8.09
N GLY A 257 18.12 -11.15 -9.20
CA GLY A 257 17.96 -11.73 -10.51
C GLY A 257 19.27 -12.31 -11.04
N TYR A 258 19.17 -13.38 -11.83
CA TYR A 258 20.27 -13.99 -12.51
C TYR A 258 19.93 -14.25 -13.98
N GLU A 259 20.71 -13.67 -14.89
CA GLU A 259 20.60 -13.92 -16.34
C GLU A 259 21.39 -15.19 -16.68
N ILE A 260 20.67 -16.31 -16.89
CA ILE A 260 21.27 -17.60 -17.26
C ILE A 260 21.96 -17.44 -18.63
N ASP A 261 21.21 -16.85 -19.57
CA ASP A 261 21.66 -16.45 -20.89
C ASP A 261 20.84 -15.24 -21.40
N SER A 262 21.04 -14.84 -22.65
CA SER A 262 20.37 -13.66 -23.26
C SER A 262 18.84 -13.78 -23.36
N VAL A 263 18.27 -14.97 -23.18
CA VAL A 263 16.84 -15.25 -23.34
C VAL A 263 16.21 -15.86 -22.08
N GLN A 264 17.01 -16.20 -21.06
CA GLN A 264 16.53 -16.83 -19.84
C GLN A 264 16.99 -16.08 -18.60
N SER A 265 16.08 -15.85 -17.68
CA SER A 265 16.37 -15.25 -16.38
C SER A 265 15.62 -15.94 -15.25
N LEU A 266 16.22 -15.92 -14.09
CA LEU A 266 15.68 -16.37 -12.82
C LEU A 266 15.67 -15.17 -11.87
N HIS A 267 14.56 -14.95 -11.16
CA HIS A 267 14.46 -13.92 -10.14
C HIS A 267 13.92 -14.52 -8.85
N VAL A 268 14.58 -14.22 -7.75
CA VAL A 268 14.15 -14.60 -6.39
C VAL A 268 13.91 -13.34 -5.60
N SER A 269 12.80 -13.29 -4.90
CA SER A 269 12.45 -12.12 -4.11
C SER A 269 11.82 -12.48 -2.78
N MET A 270 12.00 -11.60 -1.81
CA MET A 270 11.35 -11.64 -0.52
C MET A 270 10.83 -10.26 -0.20
N SER A 271 9.59 -10.17 0.26
CA SER A 271 9.03 -8.92 0.74
C SER A 271 8.33 -9.10 2.09
N THR A 272 8.25 -8.01 2.83
CA THR A 272 7.48 -7.94 4.06
C THR A 272 6.67 -6.66 4.06
N THR A 273 5.42 -6.75 4.49
CA THR A 273 4.56 -5.60 4.73
C THR A 273 4.08 -5.67 6.17
N TRP A 274 4.26 -4.60 6.89
CA TRP A 274 3.75 -4.46 8.25
C TRP A 274 2.95 -3.18 8.36
N PHE A 275 1.77 -3.28 8.96
CA PHE A 275 1.05 -2.10 9.41
C PHE A 275 0.36 -2.35 10.74
N ALA A 276 0.17 -1.29 11.48
CA ALA A 276 -0.66 -1.33 12.67
C ALA A 276 -1.58 -0.10 12.71
N THR A 277 -2.71 -0.26 13.37
CA THR A 277 -3.63 0.85 13.64
C THR A 277 -3.97 0.85 15.11
N LYS A 278 -3.78 1.99 15.75
CA LYS A 278 -4.29 2.24 17.10
C LYS A 278 -5.27 3.39 17.02
N GLU A 279 -6.54 3.07 17.13
CA GLU A 279 -7.60 4.07 17.09
C GLU A 279 -8.28 4.17 18.45
N LYS A 280 -8.59 5.40 18.84
CA LYS A 280 -9.42 5.71 19.99
C LYS A 280 -10.53 6.63 19.53
N SER A 281 -11.76 6.28 19.84
CA SER A 281 -12.92 7.09 19.53
C SER A 281 -13.85 7.25 20.73
N ARG A 282 -14.59 8.34 20.72
CA ARG A 282 -15.60 8.66 21.73
C ARG A 282 -16.90 9.01 21.02
N PRO A 283 -17.75 8.00 20.76
CA PRO A 283 -19.06 8.25 20.20
C PRO A 283 -20.02 8.77 21.27
N SER A 284 -20.93 9.67 20.85
CA SER A 284 -22.12 10.08 21.60
C SER A 284 -23.34 9.73 20.77
N TYR A 285 -24.32 9.13 21.38
CA TYR A 285 -25.52 8.63 20.73
C TYR A 285 -26.75 9.33 21.27
N LEU A 286 -27.71 9.60 20.41
CA LEU A 286 -29.04 10.10 20.74
C LEU A 286 -30.07 9.31 19.95
N TYR A 287 -30.93 8.57 20.66
CA TYR A 287 -32.03 7.81 20.10
C TYR A 287 -33.35 8.42 20.55
N SER A 288 -34.29 8.61 19.64
CA SER A 288 -35.60 9.16 19.96
C SER A 288 -36.70 8.60 19.04
N GLY A 289 -37.93 8.55 19.54
CA GLY A 289 -39.14 8.15 18.84
C GLY A 289 -39.32 6.65 18.67
N GLY A 290 -40.44 6.23 18.11
CA GLY A 290 -40.80 4.83 17.85
C GLY A 290 -40.81 3.96 19.09
N MET A 291 -40.09 2.84 19.00
CA MET A 291 -39.99 1.87 20.12
C MET A 291 -39.21 2.41 21.34
N TRP A 292 -38.44 3.49 21.17
CA TRP A 292 -37.67 4.10 22.26
C TRP A 292 -38.51 4.94 23.20
N GLY A 293 -39.73 5.37 22.83
CA GLY A 293 -40.69 6.12 23.63
C GLY A 293 -40.19 7.48 24.13
N GLN A 294 -39.07 7.47 24.88
CA GLN A 294 -38.38 8.65 25.38
C GLN A 294 -37.05 8.84 24.68
N GLU A 295 -36.57 10.09 24.73
CA GLU A 295 -35.21 10.37 24.22
C GLU A 295 -34.16 9.73 25.15
N MET A 296 -33.24 9.00 24.53
CA MET A 296 -32.16 8.32 25.25
C MET A 296 -30.82 8.79 24.71
N ALA A 297 -29.98 9.32 25.58
CA ALA A 297 -28.64 9.78 25.29
C ALA A 297 -27.62 8.94 26.09
N PHE A 298 -26.60 8.47 25.42
CA PHE A 298 -25.47 7.79 26.06
C PHE A 298 -24.17 8.07 25.29
N SER A 299 -23.04 7.79 25.93
CA SER A 299 -21.73 7.95 25.32
C SER A 299 -20.96 6.63 25.35
N GLY A 300 -19.89 6.57 24.57
CA GLY A 300 -19.03 5.40 24.53
C GLY A 300 -17.55 5.74 24.46
N SER A 301 -16.75 4.75 24.69
CA SER A 301 -15.31 4.73 24.45
C SER A 301 -14.98 3.49 23.65
N GLN A 302 -14.42 3.69 22.47
CA GLN A 302 -13.99 2.58 21.60
C GLN A 302 -12.49 2.66 21.43
N LYS A 303 -11.83 1.51 21.52
CA LYS A 303 -10.40 1.35 21.24
C LYS A 303 -10.25 0.21 20.26
N MET A 304 -9.49 0.42 19.21
CA MET A 304 -9.12 -0.60 18.24
C MET A 304 -7.60 -0.66 18.14
N ASN A 305 -7.04 -1.83 18.29
CA ASN A 305 -5.63 -2.11 18.04
C ASN A 305 -5.56 -3.23 17.01
N MET A 306 -5.10 -2.89 15.82
CA MET A 306 -4.86 -3.86 14.74
C MET A 306 -3.36 -3.93 14.50
N ASN A 307 -2.85 -5.13 14.31
CA ASN A 307 -1.47 -5.37 13.91
C ASN A 307 -1.46 -6.48 12.87
N GLU A 308 -0.95 -6.19 11.70
CA GLU A 308 -0.89 -7.11 10.58
C GLU A 308 0.49 -7.08 9.96
N ILE A 309 1.02 -8.27 9.68
CA ILE A 309 2.29 -8.46 8.99
C ILE A 309 2.09 -9.51 7.91
N SER A 310 2.72 -9.32 6.75
CA SER A 310 2.94 -10.40 5.79
C SER A 310 4.42 -10.57 5.49
N VAL A 311 4.78 -11.79 5.22
CA VAL A 311 6.09 -12.15 4.66
C VAL A 311 5.80 -12.97 3.41
N ASP A 312 6.32 -12.48 2.29
CA ASP A 312 6.08 -13.05 0.97
C ASP A 312 7.41 -13.43 0.35
N GLY A 313 7.48 -14.63 -0.25
CA GLY A 313 8.63 -15.11 -1.00
C GLY A 313 8.21 -15.48 -2.41
N GLY A 314 9.11 -15.30 -3.39
CA GLY A 314 8.81 -15.63 -4.77
C GLY A 314 10.04 -16.08 -5.55
N ILE A 315 9.80 -17.00 -6.49
CA ILE A 315 10.77 -17.43 -7.48
C ILE A 315 10.09 -17.35 -8.84
N ASP A 316 10.67 -16.58 -9.74
CA ASP A 316 10.16 -16.32 -11.07
C ASP A 316 11.20 -16.76 -12.11
N TYR A 317 10.79 -17.57 -13.06
CA TYR A 317 11.60 -17.97 -14.22
C TYR A 317 10.97 -17.40 -15.47
N GLN A 318 11.78 -16.80 -16.32
CA GLN A 318 11.36 -16.30 -17.62
C GLN A 318 12.28 -16.84 -18.72
N ARG A 319 11.66 -17.26 -19.83
CA ARG A 319 12.33 -17.58 -21.07
C ARG A 319 11.65 -16.89 -22.23
N GLN A 320 12.43 -16.27 -23.10
CA GLN A 320 11.96 -15.63 -24.33
C GLN A 320 12.47 -16.42 -25.56
N TRP A 321 11.70 -16.42 -26.63
CA TRP A 321 12.12 -16.93 -27.92
C TRP A 321 11.53 -16.06 -29.04
N GLY A 322 12.40 -15.64 -29.97
CA GLY A 322 12.05 -14.61 -30.94
C GLY A 322 11.57 -13.33 -30.25
N ASP A 323 10.89 -12.47 -31.03
CA ASP A 323 10.50 -11.14 -30.53
C ASP A 323 9.25 -11.15 -29.64
N ARG A 324 8.44 -12.21 -29.66
CA ARG A 324 7.11 -12.22 -29.03
C ARG A 324 6.77 -13.46 -28.25
N GLY A 325 7.57 -14.52 -28.37
CA GLY A 325 7.36 -15.76 -27.62
C GLY A 325 7.89 -15.63 -26.20
N ARG A 326 7.13 -16.06 -25.18
CA ARG A 326 7.53 -15.99 -23.77
C ARG A 326 6.94 -17.12 -22.97
N LEU A 327 7.75 -17.75 -22.13
CA LEU A 327 7.33 -18.57 -21.00
C LEU A 327 7.66 -17.81 -19.73
N PHE A 328 6.69 -17.71 -18.84
CA PHE A 328 6.88 -17.21 -17.48
C PHE A 328 6.34 -18.26 -16.53
N ALA A 329 7.14 -18.66 -15.54
CA ALA A 329 6.73 -19.54 -14.47
C ALA A 329 7.06 -18.88 -13.13
N SER A 330 6.10 -18.86 -12.21
CA SER A 330 6.22 -18.21 -10.92
C SER A 330 5.71 -19.13 -9.83
N TYR A 331 6.47 -19.22 -8.73
CA TYR A 331 6.01 -19.77 -7.47
C TYR A 331 6.09 -18.69 -6.40
N GLN A 332 5.01 -18.54 -5.65
CA GLN A 332 4.91 -17.54 -4.58
C GLN A 332 4.39 -18.21 -3.30
N ILE A 333 4.92 -17.80 -2.17
CA ILE A 333 4.43 -18.14 -0.84
C ILE A 333 4.18 -16.87 -0.06
N SER A 334 3.06 -16.80 0.63
CA SER A 334 2.70 -15.69 1.51
C SER A 334 2.29 -16.24 2.87
N HIS A 335 2.79 -15.61 3.94
CA HIS A 335 2.39 -15.90 5.31
C HIS A 335 2.00 -14.61 6.02
N ALA A 336 0.74 -14.51 6.45
CA ALA A 336 0.16 -13.28 6.98
C ALA A 336 -0.62 -13.54 8.28
N PRO A 337 0.03 -13.45 9.46
CA PRO A 337 -0.65 -13.36 10.74
C PRO A 337 -1.22 -11.96 10.97
N ASN A 338 -2.41 -11.91 11.56
CA ASN A 338 -3.13 -10.69 11.93
C ASN A 338 -3.67 -10.82 13.35
N ARG A 339 -3.64 -9.73 14.09
CA ARG A 339 -4.31 -9.60 15.38
C ARG A 339 -5.09 -8.30 15.46
N ASN A 340 -6.36 -8.41 15.73
CA ASN A 340 -7.27 -7.29 15.93
C ASN A 340 -7.89 -7.38 17.35
N ASP A 341 -7.71 -6.33 18.13
CA ASP A 341 -8.24 -6.19 19.51
C ASP A 341 -9.13 -4.95 19.52
N THR A 342 -10.42 -5.14 19.76
CA THR A 342 -11.43 -4.08 19.82
C THR A 342 -12.10 -4.08 21.18
N GLU A 343 -12.07 -2.94 21.85
CA GLU A 343 -12.74 -2.70 23.15
C GLU A 343 -13.80 -1.64 22.96
N ASN A 344 -15.05 -1.96 23.30
CA ASN A 344 -16.17 -1.04 23.33
C ASN A 344 -16.70 -0.94 24.77
N ARG A 345 -16.86 0.28 25.25
CA ARG A 345 -17.47 0.58 26.54
C ARG A 345 -18.49 1.70 26.39
N TYR A 346 -19.55 1.63 27.14
CA TYR A 346 -20.65 2.59 27.07
C TYR A 346 -20.97 3.12 28.46
N ASP A 347 -21.21 4.43 28.56
CA ASP A 347 -21.54 5.16 29.77
C ASP A 347 -22.88 5.86 29.62
N GLY A 348 -23.68 5.88 30.68
CA GLY A 348 -24.97 6.58 30.71
C GLY A 348 -26.12 5.79 30.07
N LEU A 349 -25.93 4.51 29.77
CA LEU A 349 -26.98 3.63 29.27
C LEU A 349 -27.77 3.03 30.43
N ASP A 350 -29.05 3.40 30.56
CA ASP A 350 -29.94 2.78 31.51
C ASP A 350 -30.55 1.48 30.92
N THR A 351 -29.93 0.36 31.31
CA THR A 351 -30.30 -0.97 30.81
C THR A 351 -31.60 -1.47 31.39
N SER A 352 -32.11 -0.87 32.46
CA SER A 352 -33.36 -1.28 33.10
C SER A 352 -34.57 -0.76 32.34
N LEU A 353 -34.43 0.40 31.66
CA LEU A 353 -35.50 1.01 30.87
C LEU A 353 -35.63 0.40 29.47
N HIS A 354 -34.53 -0.09 28.91
CA HIS A 354 -34.47 -0.56 27.53
C HIS A 354 -33.65 -1.86 27.40
N PRO A 355 -34.16 -3.00 27.87
CA PRO A 355 -33.45 -4.26 27.85
C PRO A 355 -33.10 -4.76 26.43
N GLU A 356 -33.88 -4.34 25.40
CA GLU A 356 -33.61 -4.67 24.01
C GLU A 356 -32.30 -4.04 23.47
N ILE A 357 -31.90 -2.89 24.01
CA ILE A 357 -30.64 -2.22 23.61
C ILE A 357 -29.44 -2.97 24.14
N THR A 358 -29.55 -3.58 25.31
CA THR A 358 -28.45 -4.33 25.95
C THR A 358 -28.03 -5.54 25.13
N SER A 359 -28.88 -6.01 24.24
CA SER A 359 -28.51 -7.05 23.28
C SER A 359 -27.53 -6.55 22.22
N THR A 360 -27.61 -5.26 21.86
CA THR A 360 -26.83 -4.63 20.79
C THR A 360 -25.67 -3.77 21.32
N VAL A 361 -25.88 -3.08 22.47
CA VAL A 361 -24.91 -2.17 23.08
C VAL A 361 -24.35 -2.83 24.35
N LYS A 362 -23.15 -3.36 24.28
CA LYS A 362 -22.51 -4.10 25.38
C LYS A 362 -21.09 -3.64 25.56
N ASP A 363 -20.66 -3.66 26.83
CA ASP A 363 -19.25 -3.51 27.18
C ASP A 363 -18.51 -4.82 26.83
N ILE A 364 -17.91 -4.84 25.68
CA ILE A 364 -17.24 -6.02 25.14
C ILE A 364 -15.82 -5.70 24.68
N ARG A 365 -14.97 -6.70 24.79
CA ARG A 365 -13.67 -6.76 24.14
C ARG A 365 -13.62 -7.98 23.24
N THR A 366 -13.31 -7.76 21.98
CA THR A 366 -13.16 -8.83 20.99
C THR A 366 -11.73 -8.89 20.53
N GLU A 367 -11.11 -10.03 20.64
CA GLU A 367 -9.79 -10.32 20.13
C GLU A 367 -9.91 -11.33 18.99
N ILE A 368 -9.42 -10.98 17.80
CA ILE A 368 -9.40 -11.85 16.62
C ILE A 368 -7.95 -12.04 16.22
N CYS A 369 -7.53 -13.30 16.17
CA CYS A 369 -6.23 -13.71 15.70
C CYS A 369 -6.40 -14.57 14.44
N ASP A 370 -5.95 -14.07 13.32
CA ASP A 370 -5.99 -14.79 12.05
C ASP A 370 -4.59 -15.13 11.59
N ARG A 371 -4.46 -16.25 10.89
CA ARG A 371 -3.22 -16.65 10.23
C ARG A 371 -3.58 -17.22 8.87
N THR A 372 -2.98 -16.70 7.83
CA THR A 372 -3.18 -17.22 6.47
C THR A 372 -1.84 -17.56 5.86
N THR A 373 -1.77 -18.72 5.23
CA THR A 373 -0.63 -19.14 4.41
C THR A 373 -1.16 -19.50 3.03
N GLN A 374 -0.55 -18.93 2.00
CA GLN A 374 -0.97 -19.11 0.61
C GLN A 374 0.22 -19.54 -0.23
N HIS A 375 -0.02 -20.46 -1.14
CA HIS A 375 0.92 -20.92 -2.14
C HIS A 375 0.31 -20.73 -3.51
N HIS A 376 1.02 -20.06 -4.40
CA HIS A 376 0.60 -19.83 -5.77
C HIS A 376 1.67 -20.33 -6.73
N LEU A 377 1.28 -21.19 -7.64
CA LEU A 377 2.10 -21.63 -8.76
C LEU A 377 1.39 -21.20 -10.04
N SER A 378 2.07 -20.46 -10.90
CA SER A 378 1.54 -20.05 -12.19
C SER A 378 2.53 -20.27 -13.32
N THR A 379 2.00 -20.54 -14.50
CA THR A 379 2.77 -20.66 -15.72
C THR A 379 2.01 -19.98 -16.84
N ASP A 380 2.62 -19.01 -17.49
CA ASP A 380 2.06 -18.25 -18.61
C ASP A 380 2.91 -18.47 -19.86
N LEU A 381 2.27 -18.87 -20.93
CA LEU A 381 2.90 -19.17 -22.21
C LEU A 381 2.31 -18.27 -23.30
N THR A 382 3.15 -17.49 -23.95
CA THR A 382 2.81 -16.69 -25.10
C THR A 382 3.46 -17.29 -26.35
N ILE A 383 2.65 -17.72 -27.30
CA ILE A 383 3.10 -18.29 -28.57
C ILE A 383 2.68 -17.36 -29.72
N PRO A 384 3.62 -16.78 -30.46
CA PRO A 384 3.29 -16.04 -31.67
C PRO A 384 2.87 -17.03 -32.79
N LEU A 385 1.62 -16.90 -33.25
CA LEU A 385 1.08 -17.74 -34.32
C LEU A 385 1.36 -17.12 -35.70
N THR A 386 1.16 -15.81 -35.82
CA THR A 386 1.44 -15.04 -37.03
C THR A 386 1.99 -13.66 -36.66
N ARG A 387 2.26 -12.80 -37.67
CA ARG A 387 2.69 -11.41 -37.42
C ARG A 387 1.65 -10.59 -36.60
N HIS A 388 0.37 -10.96 -36.68
CA HIS A 388 -0.73 -10.21 -36.06
C HIS A 388 -1.49 -11.03 -34.98
N GLN A 389 -1.16 -12.29 -34.79
CA GLN A 389 -1.87 -13.19 -33.89
C GLN A 389 -0.88 -13.82 -32.91
N GLN A 390 -1.31 -13.93 -31.67
CA GLN A 390 -0.61 -14.66 -30.62
C GLN A 390 -1.60 -15.47 -29.77
N LEU A 391 -1.16 -16.61 -29.30
CA LEU A 391 -1.89 -17.42 -28.33
C LEU A 391 -1.28 -17.19 -26.95
N ASN A 392 -2.09 -16.76 -26.01
CA ASN A 392 -1.74 -16.67 -24.59
C ASN A 392 -2.48 -17.79 -23.86
N THR A 393 -1.77 -18.63 -23.17
CA THR A 393 -2.33 -19.71 -22.36
C THR A 393 -1.53 -19.85 -21.07
N GLY A 394 -2.14 -20.41 -20.04
CA GLY A 394 -1.46 -20.58 -18.76
C GLY A 394 -2.20 -21.53 -17.83
N VAL A 395 -1.52 -21.95 -16.79
CA VAL A 395 -2.06 -22.76 -15.72
C VAL A 395 -1.72 -22.08 -14.39
N LYS A 396 -2.70 -22.01 -13.51
CA LYS A 396 -2.53 -21.49 -12.16
C LYS A 396 -3.04 -22.52 -11.15
N PHE A 397 -2.25 -22.73 -10.11
CA PHE A 397 -2.62 -23.53 -8.97
C PHE A 397 -2.44 -22.71 -7.70
N SER A 398 -3.48 -22.67 -6.85
CA SER A 398 -3.47 -22.00 -5.55
C SER A 398 -3.82 -22.97 -4.45
N PHE A 399 -3.12 -22.87 -3.34
CA PHE A 399 -3.42 -23.59 -2.11
C PHE A 399 -3.38 -22.58 -0.96
N ASP A 400 -4.53 -22.41 -0.29
CA ASP A 400 -4.70 -21.44 0.78
C ASP A 400 -5.09 -22.17 2.06
N ARG A 401 -4.40 -21.87 3.16
CA ARG A 401 -4.72 -22.33 4.50
C ARG A 401 -4.95 -21.13 5.40
N GLY A 402 -6.16 -21.02 5.96
CA GLY A 402 -6.54 -20.01 6.93
C GLY A 402 -6.89 -20.63 8.27
N GLU A 403 -6.47 -19.96 9.34
CA GLU A 403 -6.85 -20.26 10.73
C GLU A 403 -7.34 -18.95 11.34
N SER A 404 -8.50 -18.99 12.00
CA SER A 404 -9.08 -17.82 12.67
C SER A 404 -9.54 -18.22 14.06
N GLN A 405 -9.16 -17.44 15.04
CA GLN A 405 -9.62 -17.57 16.42
C GLN A 405 -10.17 -16.23 16.88
N ALA A 406 -11.42 -16.24 17.35
CA ALA A 406 -12.08 -15.08 17.92
C ALA A 406 -12.43 -15.36 19.39
N THR A 407 -12.07 -14.43 20.26
CA THR A 407 -12.39 -14.48 21.69
C THR A 407 -13.21 -13.23 22.04
N GLU A 408 -14.39 -13.42 22.58
CA GLU A 408 -15.23 -12.35 23.12
C GLU A 408 -15.17 -12.35 24.63
N MET A 409 -14.91 -11.19 25.22
CA MET A 409 -14.86 -10.98 26.66
C MET A 409 -15.87 -9.91 27.05
N ARG A 410 -16.64 -10.15 28.11
CA ARG A 410 -17.56 -9.15 28.67
C ARG A 410 -16.96 -8.47 29.87
N PHE A 411 -17.31 -7.21 30.05
CA PHE A 411 -16.90 -6.46 31.23
C PHE A 411 -17.80 -6.79 32.42
N LEU A 412 -17.25 -7.48 33.41
CA LEU A 412 -17.93 -7.88 34.62
C LEU A 412 -17.04 -7.58 35.83
N ASN A 413 -17.64 -7.04 36.90
CA ASN A 413 -16.95 -6.82 38.20
C ASN A 413 -15.61 -6.04 38.09
N GLY A 414 -15.53 -5.06 37.20
CA GLY A 414 -14.34 -4.23 37.02
C GLY A 414 -13.25 -4.78 36.08
N GLY A 415 -13.50 -5.91 35.40
CA GLY A 415 -12.58 -6.52 34.43
C GLY A 415 -13.28 -7.21 33.26
N PHE A 416 -12.52 -7.51 32.21
CA PHE A 416 -12.99 -8.33 31.12
C PHE A 416 -12.82 -9.82 31.43
N VAL A 417 -13.87 -10.60 31.24
CA VAL A 417 -13.93 -12.04 31.48
C VAL A 417 -14.36 -12.74 30.20
N GLU A 418 -13.61 -13.78 29.80
CA GLU A 418 -13.92 -14.62 28.64
C GLU A 418 -15.23 -15.41 28.89
N GLN A 419 -16.01 -15.56 27.84
CA GLN A 419 -17.28 -16.34 27.86
C GLN A 419 -17.13 -17.66 27.13
#